data_2b84199e3920045bfbe293a9e8d62d26
#
_entry.id   2b84199e3920045bfbe293a9e8d62d26
#
_cell.length_a   1.000
_cell.length_b   1.000
_cell.length_c   1.000
_cell.angle_alpha   90.00
_cell.angle_beta   90.00
_cell.angle_gamma   90.00
#
_symmetry.space_group_name_H-M   'P 1'
#
loop_
_entity.id
_entity.type
_entity.pdbx_description
1 polymer ?
#
loop_
_entity_poly.entity_id
_entity_poly.type
_entity_poly.pdbx_seq_one_letter_code
_entity_poly.pdbx_strand_id
1 'polypeptide(L)'
;MGIKSTGRYLPISPRKCRRTIEIIKGKDAGKALIMLQFLPKKSAKMIYKVLKSAIANAENNHNMSVDDLYINKAFVDEGPTLKRFRARAMGRAARINKRTSHITIEVEEKGVEK
;
A
#
# COMPACT_ATOMS: atom_id res chain seq x y z
N MET A 1 -2.57 -4.61 -19.70
CA MET A 1 -1.90 -3.39 -19.23
C MET A 1 -2.31 -3.08 -17.80
N GLY A 2 -1.32 -2.89 -16.95
CA GLY A 2 -1.59 -2.65 -15.54
C GLY A 2 -1.72 -1.18 -15.20
N ILE A 3 -2.58 -0.88 -14.25
CA ILE A 3 -2.80 0.48 -13.74
C ILE A 3 -2.21 0.56 -12.35
N LYS A 4 -1.25 1.47 -12.18
CA LYS A 4 -0.51 1.60 -10.93
C LYS A 4 -1.00 2.75 -10.08
N SER A 5 -0.83 2.58 -8.77
CA SER A 5 -0.91 3.67 -7.82
C SER A 5 0.19 3.49 -6.80
N THR A 6 0.81 4.57 -6.39
CA THR A 6 1.91 4.53 -5.43
C THR A 6 1.64 5.51 -4.30
N GLY A 7 1.69 5.01 -3.07
CA GLY A 7 1.71 5.86 -1.89
C GLY A 7 3.14 6.03 -1.44
N ARG A 8 3.62 7.27 -1.43
CA ARG A 8 5.02 7.56 -1.09
C ARG A 8 5.16 8.12 0.31
N TYR A 9 6.30 7.85 0.92
CA TYR A 9 6.66 8.40 2.22
C TYR A 9 5.63 8.13 3.31
N LEU A 10 5.03 6.94 3.26
CA LEU A 10 4.03 6.57 4.27
C LEU A 10 4.74 6.28 5.59
N PRO A 11 4.21 6.81 6.72
CA PRO A 11 4.88 6.69 8.02
C PRO A 11 4.66 5.32 8.66
N ILE A 12 5.16 4.30 8.03
CA ILE A 12 5.04 2.93 8.52
C ILE A 12 6.24 2.12 8.03
N SER A 13 6.67 1.14 8.81
CA SER A 13 7.81 0.33 8.42
C SER A 13 7.46 -0.60 7.27
N PRO A 14 8.39 -0.81 6.32
CA PRO A 14 8.15 -1.70 5.18
C PRO A 14 7.78 -3.12 5.62
N ARG A 15 8.36 -3.59 6.70
CA ARG A 15 8.11 -4.94 7.22
C ARG A 15 6.62 -5.16 7.53
N LYS A 16 6.00 -4.19 8.19
CA LYS A 16 4.58 -4.28 8.53
C LYS A 16 3.71 -4.23 7.30
N CYS A 17 4.06 -3.39 6.33
CA CYS A 17 3.33 -3.29 5.07
C CYS A 17 3.42 -4.58 4.27
N ARG A 18 4.60 -5.20 4.22
CA ARG A 18 4.78 -6.42 3.45
C ARG A 18 3.93 -7.57 3.95
N ARG A 19 3.71 -7.66 5.25
CA ARG A 19 2.84 -8.68 5.81
C ARG A 19 1.41 -8.54 5.31
N THR A 20 0.91 -7.30 5.26
CA THR A 20 -0.44 -7.04 4.79
C THR A 20 -0.55 -7.23 3.28
N ILE A 21 0.48 -6.82 2.54
CA ILE A 21 0.51 -7.00 1.08
C ILE A 21 0.40 -8.48 0.70
N GLU A 22 1.06 -9.37 1.46
CA GLU A 22 0.97 -10.81 1.17
C GLU A 22 -0.45 -11.35 1.24
N ILE A 23 -1.29 -10.74 2.07
CA ILE A 23 -2.69 -11.17 2.21
C ILE A 23 -3.51 -10.87 0.96
N ILE A 24 -3.23 -9.74 0.30
CA ILE A 24 -4.06 -9.26 -0.82
C ILE A 24 -3.48 -9.56 -2.19
N LYS A 25 -2.23 -9.97 -2.25
CA LYS A 25 -1.54 -10.18 -3.51
C LYS A 25 -2.24 -11.25 -4.35
N GLY A 26 -2.49 -10.94 -5.61
CA GLY A 26 -3.15 -11.87 -6.54
C GLY A 26 -4.65 -12.01 -6.37
N LYS A 27 -5.25 -11.29 -5.43
CA LYS A 27 -6.70 -11.38 -5.18
C LYS A 27 -7.47 -10.37 -6.03
N ASP A 28 -8.77 -10.61 -6.15
CA ASP A 28 -9.67 -9.62 -6.78
C ASP A 28 -9.57 -8.30 -6.04
N ALA A 29 -9.56 -7.21 -6.81
CA ALA A 29 -9.41 -5.88 -6.21
C ALA A 29 -10.55 -5.55 -5.25
N GLY A 30 -11.78 -5.90 -5.61
CA GLY A 30 -12.93 -5.67 -4.74
C GLY A 30 -12.85 -6.45 -3.43
N LYS A 31 -12.45 -7.71 -3.52
CA LYS A 31 -12.27 -8.54 -2.33
C LYS A 31 -11.16 -8.01 -1.44
N ALA A 32 -10.07 -7.57 -2.04
CA ALA A 32 -8.95 -7.02 -1.30
C ALA A 32 -9.36 -5.75 -0.53
N LEU A 33 -10.17 -4.88 -1.15
CA LEU A 33 -10.68 -3.70 -0.47
C LEU A 33 -11.45 -4.08 0.79
N ILE A 34 -12.34 -5.06 0.67
CA ILE A 34 -13.13 -5.51 1.80
C ILE A 34 -12.24 -6.07 2.91
N MET A 35 -11.28 -6.90 2.52
CA MET A 35 -10.36 -7.50 3.50
C MET A 35 -9.57 -6.43 4.26
N LEU A 36 -9.06 -5.45 3.54
CA LEU A 36 -8.27 -4.38 4.16
C LEU A 36 -9.13 -3.51 5.08
N GLN A 37 -10.38 -3.30 4.72
CA GLN A 37 -11.30 -2.51 5.52
C GLN A 37 -11.54 -3.11 6.90
N PHE A 38 -11.54 -4.43 6.99
CA PHE A 38 -11.80 -5.12 8.25
C PHE A 38 -10.55 -5.50 9.03
N LEU A 39 -9.36 -5.26 8.49
CA LEU A 39 -8.13 -5.50 9.23
C LEU A 39 -7.84 -4.34 10.17
N PRO A 40 -7.71 -4.59 11.48
CA PRO A 40 -7.49 -3.52 12.45
C PRO A 40 -6.01 -3.13 12.56
N LYS A 41 -5.39 -2.84 11.43
CA LYS A 41 -3.97 -2.49 11.37
C LYS A 41 -3.78 -1.19 10.62
N LYS A 42 -2.80 -0.39 11.07
CA LYS A 42 -2.45 0.86 10.42
C LYS A 42 -2.00 0.62 8.97
N SER A 43 -1.22 -0.45 8.75
CA SER A 43 -0.77 -0.79 7.40
C SER A 43 -1.94 -1.06 6.45
N ALA A 44 -2.97 -1.73 6.95
CA ALA A 44 -4.15 -2.03 6.14
C ALA A 44 -4.85 -0.76 5.69
N LYS A 45 -4.95 0.24 6.56
CA LYS A 45 -5.58 1.52 6.20
C LYS A 45 -4.82 2.24 5.11
N MET A 46 -3.50 2.23 5.19
CA MET A 46 -2.66 2.88 4.18
C MET A 46 -2.72 2.16 2.85
N ILE A 47 -2.65 0.84 2.88
CA ILE A 47 -2.73 0.02 1.67
C ILE A 47 -4.11 0.15 1.03
N TYR A 48 -5.17 0.23 1.85
CA TYR A 48 -6.53 0.46 1.37
C TYR A 48 -6.60 1.72 0.50
N LYS A 49 -6.00 2.81 0.97
CA LYS A 49 -6.01 4.08 0.23
C LYS A 49 -5.27 3.96 -1.10
N VAL A 50 -4.13 3.28 -1.12
CA VAL A 50 -3.35 3.08 -2.34
C VAL A 50 -4.13 2.23 -3.33
N LEU A 51 -4.72 1.14 -2.86
CA LEU A 51 -5.53 0.26 -3.70
C LEU A 51 -6.75 0.98 -4.25
N LYS A 52 -7.43 1.75 -3.41
CA LYS A 52 -8.59 2.52 -3.83
C LYS A 52 -8.22 3.53 -4.91
N SER A 53 -7.05 4.16 -4.80
CA SER A 53 -6.56 5.08 -5.82
C SER A 53 -6.30 4.36 -7.14
N ALA A 54 -5.70 3.17 -7.09
CA ALA A 54 -5.45 2.38 -8.30
C ALA A 54 -6.76 2.01 -8.99
N ILE A 55 -7.75 1.60 -8.22
CA ILE A 55 -9.08 1.26 -8.75
C ILE A 55 -9.75 2.50 -9.36
N ALA A 56 -9.67 3.63 -8.67
CA ALA A 56 -10.25 4.87 -9.18
C ALA A 56 -9.59 5.29 -10.50
N ASN A 57 -8.27 5.14 -10.60
CA ASN A 57 -7.58 5.42 -11.86
C ASN A 57 -8.06 4.50 -12.99
N ALA A 58 -8.26 3.23 -12.68
CA ALA A 58 -8.74 2.28 -13.67
C ALA A 58 -10.16 2.62 -14.14
N GLU A 59 -11.04 2.96 -13.19
CA GLU A 59 -12.43 3.29 -13.52
C GLU A 59 -12.55 4.60 -14.28
N ASN A 60 -11.88 5.65 -13.79
CA ASN A 60 -12.06 6.99 -14.33
C ASN A 60 -11.26 7.26 -15.60
N ASN A 61 -10.07 6.69 -15.72
CA ASN A 61 -9.19 6.98 -16.84
C ASN A 61 -9.18 5.90 -17.93
N HIS A 62 -9.62 4.70 -17.58
CA HIS A 62 -9.55 3.55 -18.49
C HIS A 62 -10.88 2.81 -18.64
N ASN A 63 -11.94 3.32 -18.05
CA ASN A 63 -13.30 2.76 -18.13
C ASN A 63 -13.37 1.28 -17.74
N MET A 64 -12.58 0.89 -16.76
CA MET A 64 -12.59 -0.48 -16.26
C MET A 64 -13.53 -0.59 -15.07
N SER A 65 -14.12 -1.76 -14.87
CA SER A 65 -14.97 -2.04 -13.71
C SER A 65 -14.17 -2.70 -12.61
N VAL A 66 -14.42 -2.31 -11.36
CA VAL A 66 -13.72 -2.92 -10.22
C VAL A 66 -13.94 -4.43 -10.16
N ASP A 67 -15.10 -4.90 -10.62
CA ASP A 67 -15.40 -6.33 -10.63
C ASP A 67 -14.51 -7.13 -11.57
N ASP A 68 -13.91 -6.47 -12.53
CA ASP A 68 -13.03 -7.09 -13.51
C ASP A 68 -11.54 -6.91 -13.19
N LEU A 69 -11.23 -6.31 -12.06
CA LEU A 69 -9.84 -6.02 -11.68
C LEU A 69 -9.30 -7.00 -10.65
N TYR A 70 -8.04 -7.32 -10.79
CA TYR A 70 -7.33 -8.07 -9.77
C TYR A 70 -5.98 -7.40 -9.50
N ILE A 71 -5.40 -7.70 -8.36
CA ILE A 71 -4.11 -7.13 -7.98
C ILE A 71 -3.01 -7.95 -8.66
N ASN A 72 -2.44 -7.38 -9.70
CA ASN A 72 -1.41 -8.03 -10.49
C ASN A 72 -0.07 -8.00 -9.76
N LYS A 73 0.30 -6.81 -9.29
CA LYS A 73 1.54 -6.61 -8.55
C LYS A 73 1.26 -5.74 -7.33
N ALA A 74 1.94 -6.06 -6.26
CA ALA A 74 1.89 -5.26 -5.06
C ALA A 74 3.22 -5.44 -4.34
N PHE A 75 3.88 -4.34 -4.05
CA PHE A 75 5.16 -4.40 -3.37
C PHE A 75 5.41 -3.15 -2.54
N VAL A 76 6.36 -3.27 -1.64
CA VAL A 76 6.72 -2.20 -0.72
C VAL A 76 8.21 -1.96 -0.84
N ASP A 77 8.57 -0.72 -1.14
CA ASP A 77 9.96 -0.29 -1.16
C ASP A 77 10.26 0.51 0.09
N GLU A 78 11.47 0.43 0.57
CA GLU A 78 11.91 1.26 1.68
C GLU A 78 12.05 2.70 1.22
N GLY A 79 11.40 3.60 1.96
CA GLY A 79 11.63 5.01 1.80
C GLY A 79 12.78 5.46 2.70
N PRO A 80 13.15 6.73 2.64
CA PRO A 80 14.21 7.23 3.50
C PRO A 80 13.83 7.12 4.97
N THR A 81 14.81 6.81 5.79
CA THR A 81 14.62 6.78 7.23
C THR A 81 14.84 8.19 7.76
N LEU A 82 13.82 8.74 8.39
CA LEU A 82 13.91 10.04 9.00
C LEU A 82 14.50 9.89 10.39
N LYS A 83 15.61 10.56 10.64
CA LYS A 83 16.28 10.53 11.94
C LYS A 83 15.83 11.72 12.75
N ARG A 84 15.34 11.47 13.94
CA ARG A 84 14.92 12.50 14.87
C ARG A 84 15.72 12.37 16.15
N PHE A 85 15.89 13.48 16.83
CA PHE A 85 16.55 13.50 18.14
C PHE A 85 15.58 14.06 19.15
N ARG A 86 15.55 13.42 20.29
CA ARG A 86 14.72 13.89 21.40
C ARG A 86 15.63 14.21 22.56
N ALA A 87 15.50 15.42 23.08
CA ALA A 87 16.26 15.82 24.25
C ALA A 87 15.83 14.97 25.45
N ARG A 88 16.81 14.56 26.24
CA ARG A 88 16.56 13.82 27.46
C ARG A 88 17.11 14.57 28.64
N ALA A 89 16.68 14.18 29.85
CA ALA A 89 17.26 14.70 31.07
C ALA A 89 18.78 14.54 31.01
N MET A 90 19.52 15.46 31.60
CA MET A 90 20.98 15.47 31.62
C MET A 90 21.62 15.77 30.28
N GLY A 91 20.88 16.41 29.39
CA GLY A 91 21.45 16.90 28.11
C GLY A 91 21.71 15.86 27.06
N ARG A 92 21.31 14.63 27.27
CA ARG A 92 21.48 13.59 26.26
C ARG A 92 20.38 13.66 25.21
N ALA A 93 20.74 13.37 23.96
CA ALA A 93 19.79 13.25 22.86
C ALA A 93 19.63 11.77 22.51
N ALA A 94 18.39 11.35 22.28
CA ALA A 94 18.11 10.00 21.80
C ALA A 94 17.76 10.07 20.32
N ARG A 95 18.37 9.18 19.53
CA ARG A 95 18.04 9.07 18.13
C ARG A 95 16.77 8.26 17.96
N ILE A 96 15.82 8.82 17.21
CA ILE A 96 14.59 8.13 16.85
C ILE A 96 14.58 7.96 15.34
N ASN A 97 14.50 6.71 14.89
CA ASN A 97 14.42 6.40 13.48
C ASN A 97 12.95 6.28 13.08
N LYS A 98 12.53 7.13 12.15
CA LYS A 98 11.18 7.06 11.57
C LYS A 98 11.30 6.45 10.19
N ARG A 99 10.91 5.20 10.07
CA ARG A 99 10.95 4.51 8.78
C ARG A 99 9.74 4.88 7.94
N THR A 100 9.98 5.01 6.65
CA THR A 100 8.90 5.29 5.70
C THR A 100 8.87 4.20 4.64
N SER A 101 7.74 4.11 3.96
CA SER A 101 7.53 3.09 2.93
C SER A 101 6.91 3.71 1.69
N HIS A 102 7.25 3.15 0.55
CA HIS A 102 6.57 3.43 -0.71
C HIS A 102 5.81 2.19 -1.10
N ILE A 103 4.50 2.28 -1.14
CA ILE A 103 3.64 1.14 -1.47
C ILE A 103 3.15 1.33 -2.90
N THR A 104 3.40 0.33 -3.75
CA THR A 104 2.94 0.34 -5.13
C THR A 104 1.98 -0.82 -5.33
N ILE A 105 0.81 -0.52 -5.89
CA ILE A 105 -0.18 -1.52 -6.24
C ILE A 105 -0.54 -1.34 -7.70
N GLU A 106 -0.46 -2.42 -8.45
CA GLU A 106 -0.87 -2.44 -9.84
C GLU A 106 -2.07 -3.36 -9.98
N VAL A 107 -3.15 -2.82 -10.54
CA VAL A 107 -4.35 -3.61 -10.85
C VAL A 107 -4.43 -3.82 -12.35
N GLU A 108 -5.02 -4.93 -12.74
CA GLU A 108 -5.12 -5.31 -14.13
C GLU A 108 -6.47 -5.96 -14.36
N GLU A 109 -7.01 -5.81 -15.57
CA GLU A 109 -8.23 -6.49 -15.94
C GLU A 109 -7.99 -7.99 -16.01
N LYS A 110 -8.95 -8.76 -15.51
CA LYS A 110 -8.88 -10.22 -15.63
C LYS A 110 -8.91 -10.59 -17.08
N GLY A 111 -7.97 -11.44 -17.45
CA GLY A 111 -7.91 -11.91 -18.83
C GLY A 111 -9.13 -12.73 -19.20
N VAL A 112 -9.48 -12.67 -20.48
CA VAL A 112 -10.52 -13.55 -21.01
C VAL A 112 -9.88 -14.89 -21.24
N GLU A 113 -10.43 -15.92 -20.63
CA GLU A 113 -9.94 -17.28 -20.84
C GLU A 113 -10.24 -17.75 -22.24
N LYS A 114 -9.29 -18.39 -22.80
CA LYS A 114 -9.41 -18.85 -24.20
C LYS A 114 -9.25 -20.33 -24.32
#